data_33083aae3c73464fcbea205fd0d3de94
#
_entry.id   33083aae3c73464fcbea205fd0d3de94
#
_cell.length_a   1.000
_cell.length_b   1.000
_cell.length_c   1.000
_cell.angle_alpha   90.00
_cell.angle_beta   90.00
_cell.angle_gamma   90.00
#
_symmetry.space_group_name_H-M   'P 1'
#
loop_
_entity.id
_entity.type
_entity.pdbx_description
1 polymer ?
#
loop_
_entity_poly.entity_id
_entity_poly.type
_entity_poly.pdbx_seq_one_letter_code
_entity_poly.pdbx_strand_id
1 'polypeptide(L)'
;MSYFIYQSKKIFYSELGNGTPVIMLHGDTASSTMFELLLPLYEENFKVVLIDFLGNGKSDRVDEFPADLWITQAQQVIALIEHLNYKKVNLIGTSGGAWVAVNTALERPDLINKVVADSFDGRTLADDFAKNLLAERNFAKNDELAKQFYERCQGSDWEKVVDLNTKALTECARKKLPLFHKSLETLSVPILFLGSLEDTMCRKDLPKEYEEMNQLVSNGALHFFKTGGHPAIASNAELSAEIITEFINS
;
A
#
# COMPACT_ATOMS: atom_id res chain seq x y z
N MET A 1 13.09 -5.19 -15.62
CA MET A 1 12.45 -3.86 -15.59
C MET A 1 11.51 -3.79 -16.76
N SER A 2 10.24 -3.61 -16.51
CA SER A 2 9.20 -3.69 -17.54
C SER A 2 8.18 -2.57 -17.37
N TYR A 3 7.40 -2.35 -18.41
CA TYR A 3 6.31 -1.38 -18.42
C TYR A 3 5.08 -2.01 -19.06
N PHE A 4 3.91 -1.65 -18.56
CA PHE A 4 2.65 -1.90 -19.25
C PHE A 4 1.91 -0.58 -19.51
N ILE A 5 0.97 -0.61 -20.44
CA ILE A 5 0.20 0.58 -20.79
C ILE A 5 -1.14 0.57 -20.07
N TYR A 6 -1.39 1.62 -19.31
CA TYR A 6 -2.66 1.89 -18.65
C TYR A 6 -3.15 3.29 -19.05
N GLN A 7 -4.32 3.38 -19.69
CA GLN A 7 -4.89 4.64 -20.16
C GLN A 7 -3.89 5.52 -20.95
N SER A 8 -3.16 4.89 -21.89
CA SER A 8 -2.12 5.53 -22.73
C SER A 8 -0.87 6.02 -22.00
N LYS A 9 -0.68 5.69 -20.73
CA LYS A 9 0.50 5.99 -19.93
C LYS A 9 1.26 4.72 -19.57
N LYS A 10 2.57 4.83 -19.36
CA LYS A 10 3.44 3.72 -18.96
C LYS A 10 3.46 3.60 -17.45
N ILE A 11 3.14 2.42 -16.96
CA ILE A 11 3.31 2.05 -15.56
C ILE A 11 4.47 1.07 -15.46
N PHE A 12 5.41 1.37 -14.58
CA PHE A 12 6.57 0.54 -14.30
C PHE A 12 6.20 -0.62 -13.39
N TYR A 13 6.75 -1.80 -13.69
CA TYR A 13 6.75 -2.93 -12.78
C TYR A 13 8.05 -3.74 -12.90
N SER A 14 8.34 -4.54 -11.89
CA SER A 14 9.42 -5.52 -11.92
C SER A 14 8.98 -6.84 -11.29
N GLU A 15 9.61 -7.93 -11.73
CA GLU A 15 9.36 -9.27 -11.23
C GLU A 15 10.69 -9.89 -10.77
N LEU A 16 10.68 -10.53 -9.59
CA LEU A 16 11.82 -11.21 -8.98
C LEU A 16 11.37 -12.52 -8.36
N GLY A 17 12.30 -13.46 -8.18
CA GLY A 17 11.98 -14.75 -7.57
C GLY A 17 11.11 -15.64 -8.47
N ASN A 18 10.64 -16.73 -7.89
CA ASN A 18 9.80 -17.74 -8.53
C ASN A 18 8.74 -18.26 -7.57
N GLY A 19 7.71 -18.93 -8.07
CA GLY A 19 6.66 -19.55 -7.26
C GLY A 19 5.35 -18.77 -7.28
N THR A 20 4.65 -18.76 -6.16
CA THR A 20 3.35 -18.10 -6.02
C THR A 20 3.47 -16.58 -6.19
N PRO A 21 2.68 -15.94 -7.07
CA PRO A 21 2.78 -14.51 -7.30
C PRO A 21 2.27 -13.71 -6.09
N VAL A 22 3.10 -12.75 -5.67
CA VAL A 22 2.79 -11.75 -4.63
C VAL A 22 3.07 -10.37 -5.20
N ILE A 23 2.07 -9.49 -5.23
CA ILE A 23 2.25 -8.10 -5.65
C ILE A 23 2.40 -7.24 -4.40
N MET A 24 3.53 -6.53 -4.28
CA MET A 24 3.77 -5.58 -3.18
C MET A 24 3.44 -4.17 -3.64
N LEU A 25 2.59 -3.50 -2.87
CA LEU A 25 2.00 -2.20 -3.17
C LEU A 25 2.54 -1.15 -2.20
N HIS A 26 3.26 -0.19 -2.75
CA HIS A 26 3.92 0.86 -1.96
C HIS A 26 2.95 1.86 -1.36
N GLY A 27 3.39 2.53 -0.29
CA GLY A 27 2.66 3.60 0.37
C GLY A 27 2.68 4.93 -0.40
N ASP A 28 2.01 5.92 0.16
CA ASP A 28 1.94 7.26 -0.40
C ASP A 28 3.33 7.91 -0.47
N THR A 29 3.59 8.62 -1.56
CA THR A 29 4.88 9.28 -1.84
C THR A 29 6.11 8.35 -1.90
N ALA A 30 5.89 7.03 -1.90
CA ALA A 30 6.92 6.02 -2.11
C ALA A 30 6.86 5.46 -3.55
N SER A 31 7.69 4.48 -3.82
CA SER A 31 7.70 3.66 -5.03
C SER A 31 8.13 2.23 -4.67
N SER A 32 8.21 1.35 -5.67
CA SER A 32 8.75 -0.01 -5.49
C SER A 32 10.11 -0.06 -4.80
N THR A 33 10.88 1.01 -4.88
CA THR A 33 12.20 1.16 -4.25
C THR A 33 12.15 0.99 -2.73
N MET A 34 11.03 1.31 -2.08
CA MET A 34 10.90 1.14 -0.62
C MET A 34 11.02 -0.32 -0.17
N PHE A 35 10.77 -1.27 -1.06
CA PHE A 35 10.82 -2.71 -0.74
C PHE A 35 12.20 -3.35 -0.99
N GLU A 36 13.18 -2.63 -1.57
CA GLU A 36 14.46 -3.21 -2.00
C GLU A 36 15.18 -3.97 -0.87
N LEU A 37 15.14 -3.47 0.36
CA LEU A 37 15.77 -4.13 1.51
C LEU A 37 14.95 -5.32 2.05
N LEU A 38 13.68 -5.41 1.70
CA LEU A 38 12.78 -6.49 2.11
C LEU A 38 12.77 -7.65 1.10
N LEU A 39 13.15 -7.40 -0.16
CA LEU A 39 13.06 -8.40 -1.23
C LEU A 39 13.72 -9.73 -0.90
N PRO A 40 14.94 -9.80 -0.31
CA PRO A 40 15.56 -11.07 0.02
C PRO A 40 14.74 -11.95 0.96
N LEU A 41 13.85 -11.37 1.76
CA LEU A 41 12.99 -12.11 2.68
C LEU A 41 11.79 -12.78 1.98
N TYR A 42 11.44 -12.33 0.77
CA TYR A 42 10.26 -12.80 0.04
C TYR A 42 10.60 -13.54 -1.26
N GLU A 43 11.65 -13.14 -1.99
CA GLU A 43 11.96 -13.66 -3.34
C GLU A 43 12.38 -15.13 -3.37
N GLU A 44 12.80 -15.69 -2.24
CA GLU A 44 13.10 -17.12 -2.12
C GLU A 44 11.82 -17.99 -2.13
N ASN A 45 10.71 -17.45 -1.61
CA ASN A 45 9.46 -18.18 -1.43
C ASN A 45 8.39 -17.79 -2.46
N PHE A 46 8.52 -16.62 -3.07
CA PHE A 46 7.48 -16.04 -3.92
C PHE A 46 8.04 -15.48 -5.22
N LYS A 47 7.18 -15.44 -6.22
CA LYS A 47 7.38 -14.54 -7.35
C LYS A 47 6.88 -13.16 -6.97
N VAL A 48 7.80 -12.30 -6.52
CA VAL A 48 7.49 -10.93 -6.10
C VAL A 48 7.32 -10.04 -7.32
N VAL A 49 6.20 -9.34 -7.39
CA VAL A 49 5.92 -8.31 -8.38
C VAL A 49 5.82 -6.97 -7.66
N LEU A 50 6.57 -6.00 -8.14
CA LEU A 50 6.54 -4.62 -7.66
C LEU A 50 5.92 -3.73 -8.72
N ILE A 51 5.14 -2.73 -8.32
CA ILE A 51 4.57 -1.70 -9.18
C ILE A 51 4.98 -0.32 -8.66
N ASP A 52 5.25 0.62 -9.57
CA ASP A 52 5.21 2.05 -9.26
C ASP A 52 3.88 2.60 -9.77
N PHE A 53 2.99 3.03 -8.88
CA PHE A 53 1.72 3.61 -9.31
C PHE A 53 1.94 4.82 -10.21
N LEU A 54 1.00 5.06 -11.11
CA LEU A 54 1.05 6.19 -12.03
C LEU A 54 1.29 7.50 -11.26
N GLY A 55 2.24 8.30 -11.73
CA GLY A 55 2.71 9.51 -11.05
C GLY A 55 3.88 9.29 -10.09
N ASN A 56 4.21 8.04 -9.73
CA ASN A 56 5.28 7.70 -8.78
C ASN A 56 6.44 6.95 -9.45
N GLY A 57 7.59 7.01 -8.82
CA GLY A 57 8.76 6.22 -9.18
C GLY A 57 9.18 6.37 -10.64
N LYS A 58 9.26 5.25 -11.34
CA LYS A 58 9.63 5.13 -12.76
C LYS A 58 8.43 5.17 -13.70
N SER A 59 7.20 5.25 -13.17
CA SER A 59 6.00 5.40 -13.99
C SER A 59 5.86 6.80 -14.56
N ASP A 60 5.06 6.94 -15.63
CA ASP A 60 4.78 8.25 -16.22
C ASP A 60 4.18 9.19 -15.17
N ARG A 61 4.63 10.44 -15.21
CA ARG A 61 4.11 11.51 -14.35
C ARG A 61 2.68 11.91 -14.74
N VAL A 62 1.97 12.43 -13.73
CA VAL A 62 0.63 13.01 -13.88
C VAL A 62 0.66 14.47 -13.47
N ASP A 63 -0.32 15.23 -13.95
CA ASP A 63 -0.45 16.64 -13.58
C ASP A 63 -1.21 16.82 -12.26
N GLU A 64 -2.02 15.81 -11.87
CA GLU A 64 -2.71 15.75 -10.59
C GLU A 64 -3.00 14.30 -10.20
N PHE A 65 -3.13 14.04 -8.91
CA PHE A 65 -3.70 12.80 -8.39
C PHE A 65 -5.19 13.02 -8.07
N PRO A 66 -6.05 12.03 -8.35
CA PRO A 66 -7.45 12.09 -7.96
C PRO A 66 -7.59 12.03 -6.44
N ALA A 67 -8.65 12.64 -5.89
CA ALA A 67 -8.88 12.63 -4.44
C ALA A 67 -9.27 11.24 -3.90
N ASP A 68 -9.80 10.36 -4.75
CA ASP A 68 -10.06 8.93 -4.49
C ASP A 68 -8.86 8.04 -4.91
N LEU A 69 -7.66 8.52 -4.59
CA LEU A 69 -6.37 7.99 -5.06
C LEU A 69 -6.27 6.46 -4.92
N TRP A 70 -6.54 5.92 -3.75
CA TRP A 70 -6.36 4.49 -3.47
C TRP A 70 -7.35 3.60 -4.22
N ILE A 71 -8.57 4.09 -4.47
CA ILE A 71 -9.55 3.39 -5.32
C ILE A 71 -9.08 3.40 -6.78
N THR A 72 -8.57 4.54 -7.25
CA THR A 72 -8.02 4.66 -8.62
C THR A 72 -6.77 3.79 -8.81
N GLN A 73 -5.88 3.72 -7.82
CA GLN A 73 -4.70 2.86 -7.89
C GLN A 73 -5.05 1.36 -7.89
N ALA A 74 -6.13 0.96 -7.25
CA ALA A 74 -6.62 -0.43 -7.33
C ALA A 74 -6.93 -0.87 -8.76
N GLN A 75 -7.44 0.02 -9.61
CA GLN A 75 -7.65 -0.27 -11.04
C GLN A 75 -6.32 -0.50 -11.80
N GLN A 76 -5.24 0.16 -11.37
CA GLN A 76 -3.91 -0.08 -11.96
C GLN A 76 -3.36 -1.46 -11.57
N VAL A 77 -3.61 -1.92 -10.33
CA VAL A 77 -3.24 -3.27 -9.88
C VAL A 77 -4.02 -4.34 -10.67
N ILE A 78 -5.33 -4.15 -10.85
CA ILE A 78 -6.16 -5.05 -11.66
C ILE A 78 -5.61 -5.14 -13.09
N ALA A 79 -5.31 -3.99 -13.71
CA ALA A 79 -4.75 -3.95 -15.06
C ALA A 79 -3.36 -4.63 -15.15
N LEU A 80 -2.52 -4.53 -14.10
CA LEU A 80 -1.25 -5.24 -14.04
C LEU A 80 -1.45 -6.76 -13.95
N ILE A 81 -2.37 -7.24 -13.11
CA ILE A 81 -2.67 -8.68 -12.98
C ILE A 81 -3.15 -9.24 -14.33
N GLU A 82 -4.03 -8.51 -15.01
CA GLU A 82 -4.53 -8.90 -16.34
C GLU A 82 -3.43 -8.85 -17.40
N HIS A 83 -2.56 -7.82 -17.39
CA HIS A 83 -1.41 -7.72 -18.29
C HIS A 83 -0.43 -8.91 -18.13
N LEU A 84 -0.16 -9.31 -16.88
CA LEU A 84 0.71 -10.44 -16.56
C LEU A 84 0.02 -11.80 -16.76
N ASN A 85 -1.28 -11.80 -17.06
CA ASN A 85 -2.08 -13.00 -17.26
C ASN A 85 -2.04 -13.97 -16.05
N TYR A 86 -1.96 -13.41 -14.83
CA TYR A 86 -2.06 -14.22 -13.63
C TYR A 86 -3.52 -14.59 -13.35
N LYS A 87 -3.74 -15.86 -12.98
CA LYS A 87 -5.09 -16.34 -12.61
C LYS A 87 -5.51 -15.79 -11.25
N LYS A 88 -4.60 -15.88 -10.29
CA LYS A 88 -4.76 -15.34 -8.92
C LYS A 88 -3.42 -14.95 -8.36
N VAL A 89 -3.42 -13.87 -7.57
CA VAL A 89 -2.24 -13.34 -6.87
C VAL A 89 -2.53 -13.11 -5.40
N ASN A 90 -1.48 -12.98 -4.59
CA ASN A 90 -1.57 -12.42 -3.25
C ASN A 90 -1.16 -10.96 -3.29
N LEU A 91 -1.74 -10.14 -2.42
CA LEU A 91 -1.41 -8.72 -2.30
C LEU A 91 -0.81 -8.44 -0.93
N ILE A 92 0.30 -7.69 -0.92
CA ILE A 92 0.87 -7.09 0.28
C ILE A 92 0.85 -5.58 0.06
N GLY A 93 -0.04 -4.89 0.75
CA GLY A 93 -0.13 -3.43 0.68
C GLY A 93 0.29 -2.80 1.99
N THR A 94 1.14 -1.76 1.94
CA THR A 94 1.57 -1.05 3.14
C THR A 94 1.19 0.42 3.09
N SER A 95 0.76 1.00 4.21
CA SER A 95 0.31 2.40 4.29
C SER A 95 -0.79 2.67 3.25
N GLY A 96 -0.66 3.67 2.39
CA GLY A 96 -1.58 3.91 1.26
C GLY A 96 -1.83 2.67 0.40
N GLY A 97 -0.79 1.83 0.19
CA GLY A 97 -0.91 0.57 -0.55
C GLY A 97 -1.83 -0.47 0.10
N ALA A 98 -2.09 -0.36 1.41
CA ALA A 98 -3.04 -1.25 2.10
C ALA A 98 -4.49 -0.98 1.65
N TRP A 99 -4.89 0.29 1.53
CA TRP A 99 -6.20 0.62 0.94
C TRP A 99 -6.30 0.14 -0.51
N VAL A 100 -5.21 0.27 -1.28
CA VAL A 100 -5.17 -0.23 -2.66
C VAL A 100 -5.37 -1.73 -2.71
N ALA A 101 -4.69 -2.50 -1.85
CA ALA A 101 -4.82 -3.95 -1.77
C ALA A 101 -6.26 -4.38 -1.45
N VAL A 102 -6.87 -3.75 -0.43
CA VAL A 102 -8.25 -4.04 -0.03
C VAL A 102 -9.24 -3.67 -1.15
N ASN A 103 -9.11 -2.49 -1.76
CA ASN A 103 -9.99 -2.08 -2.87
C ASN A 103 -9.84 -3.00 -4.08
N THR A 104 -8.64 -3.47 -4.40
CA THR A 104 -8.42 -4.45 -5.47
C THR A 104 -9.17 -5.75 -5.20
N ALA A 105 -9.10 -6.25 -3.97
CA ALA A 105 -9.79 -7.48 -3.56
C ALA A 105 -11.32 -7.34 -3.49
N LEU A 106 -11.81 -6.16 -3.09
CA LEU A 106 -13.24 -5.84 -3.12
C LEU A 106 -13.79 -5.75 -4.56
N GLU A 107 -12.98 -5.25 -5.50
CA GLU A 107 -13.39 -5.09 -6.89
C GLU A 107 -13.30 -6.41 -7.66
N ARG A 108 -12.19 -7.13 -7.53
CA ARG A 108 -11.89 -8.34 -8.30
C ARG A 108 -11.45 -9.49 -7.38
N PRO A 109 -12.35 -9.99 -6.49
CA PRO A 109 -12.04 -11.12 -5.61
C PRO A 109 -11.67 -12.40 -6.38
N ASP A 110 -12.11 -12.53 -7.63
CA ASP A 110 -11.76 -13.62 -8.52
C ASP A 110 -10.25 -13.67 -8.87
N LEU A 111 -9.56 -12.53 -8.84
CA LEU A 111 -8.12 -12.40 -9.12
C LEU A 111 -7.24 -12.53 -7.88
N ILE A 112 -7.80 -12.52 -6.67
CA ILE A 112 -7.04 -12.44 -5.43
C ILE A 112 -7.17 -13.73 -4.62
N ASN A 113 -6.02 -14.22 -4.12
CA ASN A 113 -6.00 -15.31 -3.15
C ASN A 113 -6.12 -14.79 -1.72
N LYS A 114 -5.18 -13.93 -1.32
CA LYS A 114 -5.08 -13.38 0.04
C LYS A 114 -4.58 -11.94 0.01
N VAL A 115 -4.91 -11.18 1.03
CA VAL A 115 -4.50 -9.79 1.23
C VAL A 115 -3.76 -9.64 2.55
N VAL A 116 -2.63 -8.95 2.54
CA VAL A 116 -1.99 -8.39 3.73
C VAL A 116 -2.12 -6.87 3.65
N ALA A 117 -2.74 -6.28 4.65
CA ALA A 117 -2.97 -4.84 4.77
C ALA A 117 -2.19 -4.32 5.99
N ASP A 118 -1.05 -3.67 5.72
CA ASP A 118 -0.09 -3.24 6.73
C ASP A 118 -0.14 -1.75 6.98
N SER A 119 -0.20 -1.34 8.25
CA SER A 119 0.03 0.02 8.74
C SER A 119 -0.80 1.11 8.05
N PHE A 120 -2.13 1.07 8.18
CA PHE A 120 -3.04 2.05 7.60
C PHE A 120 -4.20 2.39 8.56
N ASP A 121 -4.83 3.54 8.39
CA ASP A 121 -5.86 4.04 9.33
C ASP A 121 -7.21 3.29 9.32
N GLY A 122 -7.41 2.34 8.41
CA GLY A 122 -8.63 1.54 8.35
C GLY A 122 -9.76 2.20 7.56
N ARG A 123 -10.99 2.17 8.11
CA ARG A 123 -12.24 2.56 7.41
C ARG A 123 -12.41 4.04 7.23
N THR A 124 -11.80 4.84 8.08
CA THR A 124 -11.91 6.30 8.06
C THR A 124 -10.57 6.93 8.40
N LEU A 125 -10.29 8.08 7.80
CA LEU A 125 -9.17 8.91 8.21
C LEU A 125 -9.47 9.53 9.59
N ALA A 126 -8.44 9.70 10.42
CA ALA A 126 -8.57 10.42 11.69
C ALA A 126 -9.02 11.87 11.46
N ASP A 127 -9.74 12.46 12.41
CA ASP A 127 -10.28 13.83 12.27
C ASP A 127 -9.17 14.87 12.05
N ASP A 128 -7.98 14.63 12.58
CA ASP A 128 -6.80 15.48 12.43
C ASP A 128 -5.84 15.03 11.30
N PHE A 129 -6.22 14.04 10.50
CA PHE A 129 -5.40 13.47 9.43
C PHE A 129 -4.78 14.54 8.52
N ALA A 130 -5.59 15.44 7.95
CA ALA A 130 -5.09 16.46 7.02
C ALA A 130 -4.09 17.41 7.69
N LYS A 131 -4.31 17.75 8.96
CA LYS A 131 -3.38 18.59 9.74
C LYS A 131 -2.07 17.87 9.99
N ASN A 132 -2.14 16.60 10.40
CA ASN A 132 -0.96 15.78 10.71
C ASN A 132 -0.16 15.50 9.43
N LEU A 133 -0.85 15.18 8.33
CA LEU A 133 -0.22 15.00 7.02
C LEU A 133 0.56 16.25 6.59
N LEU A 134 -0.04 17.43 6.67
CA LEU A 134 0.64 18.68 6.30
C LEU A 134 1.85 18.95 7.19
N ALA A 135 1.74 18.71 8.50
CA ALA A 135 2.85 18.87 9.44
C ALA A 135 3.99 17.89 9.13
N GLU A 136 3.67 16.62 8.90
CA GLU A 136 4.62 15.57 8.54
C GLU A 136 5.34 15.90 7.22
N ARG A 137 4.59 16.26 6.16
CA ARG A 137 5.19 16.62 4.86
C ARG A 137 6.09 17.85 4.94
N ASN A 138 5.69 18.85 5.74
CA ASN A 138 6.53 20.03 5.96
C ASN A 138 7.80 19.68 6.74
N PHE A 139 7.71 18.84 7.77
CA PHE A 139 8.89 18.31 8.48
C PHE A 139 9.79 17.54 7.51
N ALA A 140 9.24 16.58 6.77
CA ALA A 140 9.99 15.70 5.88
C ALA A 140 10.72 16.48 4.76
N LYS A 141 10.16 17.56 4.26
CA LYS A 141 10.84 18.45 3.29
C LYS A 141 12.06 19.18 3.87
N ASN A 142 12.22 19.21 5.18
CA ASN A 142 13.35 19.86 5.87
C ASN A 142 14.28 18.87 6.59
N ASP A 143 13.95 17.58 6.56
CA ASP A 143 14.74 16.48 7.12
C ASP A 143 15.55 15.79 6.04
N GLU A 144 16.87 15.68 6.22
CA GLU A 144 17.77 15.14 5.20
C GLU A 144 17.53 13.66 4.89
N LEU A 145 17.15 12.84 5.89
CA LEU A 145 16.88 11.42 5.66
C LEU A 145 15.57 11.22 4.89
N ALA A 146 14.54 11.99 5.24
CA ALA A 146 13.26 11.96 4.52
C ALA A 146 13.40 12.47 3.08
N LYS A 147 14.19 13.52 2.84
CA LYS A 147 14.51 13.98 1.48
C LYS A 147 15.20 12.90 0.67
N GLN A 148 16.24 12.26 1.21
CA GLN A 148 16.93 11.16 0.53
C GLN A 148 16.00 10.01 0.20
N PHE A 149 15.05 9.68 1.10
CA PHE A 149 14.02 8.69 0.81
C PHE A 149 13.13 9.11 -0.35
N TYR A 150 12.63 10.35 -0.36
CA TYR A 150 11.80 10.87 -1.45
C TYR A 150 12.56 10.92 -2.78
N GLU A 151 13.79 11.42 -2.78
CA GLU A 151 14.64 11.46 -3.98
C GLU A 151 14.91 10.05 -4.52
N ARG A 152 15.18 9.10 -3.64
CA ARG A 152 15.39 7.70 -4.03
C ARG A 152 14.13 7.07 -4.62
N CYS A 153 12.96 7.36 -4.06
CA CYS A 153 11.69 6.83 -4.53
C CYS A 153 11.20 7.52 -5.80
N GLN A 154 11.32 8.84 -5.90
CA GLN A 154 10.64 9.65 -6.91
C GLN A 154 11.59 10.28 -7.94
N GLY A 155 12.88 10.39 -7.63
CA GLY A 155 13.85 11.12 -8.48
C GLY A 155 13.86 12.62 -8.22
N SER A 156 14.40 13.37 -9.17
CA SER A 156 14.69 14.80 -9.01
C SER A 156 13.46 15.71 -8.88
N ASP A 157 12.29 15.25 -9.29
CA ASP A 157 11.02 16.00 -9.19
C ASP A 157 10.14 15.55 -8.00
N TRP A 158 10.76 14.92 -7.00
CA TRP A 158 10.09 14.37 -5.82
C TRP A 158 9.19 15.38 -5.09
N GLU A 159 9.60 16.64 -4.97
CA GLU A 159 8.80 17.66 -4.30
C GLU A 159 7.44 17.84 -4.98
N LYS A 160 7.43 17.89 -6.32
CA LYS A 160 6.19 17.97 -7.10
C LYS A 160 5.29 16.76 -6.83
N VAL A 161 5.86 15.55 -6.81
CA VAL A 161 5.10 14.32 -6.54
C VAL A 161 4.50 14.34 -5.14
N VAL A 162 5.30 14.72 -4.13
CA VAL A 162 4.85 14.84 -2.75
C VAL A 162 3.73 15.88 -2.61
N ASP A 163 3.86 17.04 -3.26
CA ASP A 163 2.84 18.11 -3.21
C ASP A 163 1.53 17.69 -3.88
N LEU A 164 1.60 17.02 -5.02
CA LEU A 164 0.42 16.51 -5.71
C LEU A 164 -0.31 15.44 -4.87
N ASN A 165 0.45 14.52 -4.24
CA ASN A 165 -0.12 13.52 -3.35
C ASN A 165 -0.76 14.18 -2.12
N THR A 166 -0.05 15.11 -1.47
CA THR A 166 -0.56 15.86 -0.31
C THR A 166 -1.87 16.58 -0.63
N LYS A 167 -1.96 17.21 -1.81
CA LYS A 167 -3.18 17.87 -2.27
C LYS A 167 -4.34 16.88 -2.40
N ALA A 168 -4.11 15.72 -3.03
CA ALA A 168 -5.14 14.71 -3.23
C ALA A 168 -5.67 14.15 -1.90
N LEU A 169 -4.77 13.78 -0.98
CA LEU A 169 -5.15 13.23 0.32
C LEU A 169 -5.84 14.26 1.23
N THR A 170 -5.38 15.52 1.19
CA THR A 170 -6.04 16.61 1.91
C THR A 170 -7.46 16.83 1.37
N GLU A 171 -7.65 16.73 0.07
CA GLU A 171 -8.97 16.85 -0.56
C GLU A 171 -9.87 15.65 -0.24
N CYS A 172 -9.32 14.43 -0.23
CA CYS A 172 -10.00 13.23 0.23
C CYS A 172 -10.57 13.43 1.63
N ALA A 173 -9.72 13.83 2.57
CA ALA A 173 -10.10 14.09 3.96
C ALA A 173 -11.16 15.20 4.08
N ARG A 174 -10.94 16.33 3.40
CA ARG A 174 -11.88 17.47 3.42
C ARG A 174 -13.26 17.11 2.89
N LYS A 175 -13.33 16.32 1.83
CA LYS A 175 -14.58 15.85 1.20
C LYS A 175 -15.17 14.64 1.91
N LYS A 176 -14.48 14.05 2.87
CA LYS A 176 -14.86 12.79 3.53
C LYS A 176 -15.20 11.70 2.52
N LEU A 177 -14.34 11.54 1.51
CA LEU A 177 -14.55 10.52 0.49
C LEU A 177 -14.45 9.12 1.10
N PRO A 178 -15.22 8.14 0.57
CA PRO A 178 -15.08 6.77 1.00
C PRO A 178 -13.68 6.25 0.68
N LEU A 179 -13.06 5.52 1.62
CA LEU A 179 -11.74 4.91 1.44
C LEU A 179 -11.84 3.54 0.77
N PHE A 180 -12.99 2.92 0.86
CA PHE A 180 -13.36 1.69 0.16
C PHE A 180 -14.57 1.96 -0.74
N HIS A 181 -14.52 1.48 -1.98
CA HIS A 181 -15.63 1.66 -2.92
C HIS A 181 -16.78 0.68 -2.71
N LYS A 182 -16.56 -0.40 -1.92
CA LYS A 182 -17.57 -1.36 -1.45
C LYS A 182 -17.43 -1.59 0.05
N SER A 183 -18.50 -2.07 0.68
CA SER A 183 -18.46 -2.44 2.10
C SER A 183 -17.46 -3.58 2.34
N LEU A 184 -16.68 -3.50 3.44
CA LEU A 184 -15.76 -4.55 3.88
C LEU A 184 -16.46 -5.89 4.13
N GLU A 185 -17.73 -5.88 4.51
CA GLU A 185 -18.56 -7.09 4.70
C GLU A 185 -18.66 -7.92 3.42
N THR A 186 -18.41 -7.30 2.25
CA THR A 186 -18.39 -8.01 0.96
C THR A 186 -17.03 -8.62 0.60
N LEU A 187 -16.01 -8.41 1.44
CA LEU A 187 -14.67 -8.98 1.22
C LEU A 187 -14.71 -10.49 1.44
N SER A 188 -14.59 -11.24 0.36
CA SER A 188 -14.71 -12.71 0.37
C SER A 188 -13.36 -13.44 0.40
N VAL A 189 -12.24 -12.71 0.29
CA VAL A 189 -10.89 -13.29 0.33
C VAL A 189 -10.29 -13.16 1.73
N PRO A 190 -9.41 -14.09 2.15
CA PRO A 190 -8.72 -13.96 3.44
C PRO A 190 -7.87 -12.70 3.51
N ILE A 191 -7.88 -12.02 4.66
CA ILE A 191 -7.11 -10.82 4.91
C ILE A 191 -6.38 -10.89 6.25
N LEU A 192 -5.11 -10.47 6.25
CA LEU A 192 -4.32 -10.21 7.45
C LEU A 192 -4.16 -8.68 7.62
N PHE A 193 -4.66 -8.16 8.73
CA PHE A 193 -4.37 -6.80 9.16
C PHE A 193 -3.10 -6.82 10.02
N LEU A 194 -2.08 -6.08 9.60
CA LEU A 194 -0.77 -6.03 10.23
C LEU A 194 -0.48 -4.59 10.69
N GLY A 195 0.09 -4.44 11.89
CA GLY A 195 0.45 -3.12 12.40
C GLY A 195 1.43 -3.19 13.56
N SER A 196 1.88 -2.03 14.02
CA SER A 196 2.72 -1.87 15.21
C SER A 196 2.06 -0.95 16.22
N LEU A 197 2.19 -1.30 17.52
CA LEU A 197 1.64 -0.48 18.62
C LEU A 197 2.41 0.84 18.82
N GLU A 198 3.62 0.94 18.29
CA GLU A 198 4.45 2.16 18.34
C GLU A 198 4.42 2.98 17.04
N ASP A 199 3.58 2.58 16.07
CA ASP A 199 3.40 3.35 14.84
C ASP A 199 2.66 4.66 15.12
N THR A 200 3.41 5.77 15.10
CA THR A 200 2.89 7.11 15.37
C THR A 200 2.33 7.81 14.12
N MET A 201 2.47 7.21 12.94
CA MET A 201 1.91 7.73 11.70
C MET A 201 0.47 7.28 11.46
N CYS A 202 0.08 6.17 12.07
CA CYS A 202 -1.30 5.71 12.08
C CYS A 202 -2.11 6.32 13.23
N ARG A 203 -3.43 6.18 13.14
CA ARG A 203 -4.37 6.59 14.19
C ARG A 203 -4.05 5.92 15.53
N LYS A 204 -4.27 6.64 16.64
CA LYS A 204 -3.93 6.16 17.99
C LYS A 204 -4.73 4.95 18.46
N ASP A 205 -5.94 4.78 17.95
CA ASP A 205 -6.84 3.67 18.27
C ASP A 205 -6.81 2.56 17.21
N LEU A 206 -5.68 2.43 16.50
CA LEU A 206 -5.50 1.45 15.43
C LEU A 206 -5.85 0.01 15.83
N PRO A 207 -5.46 -0.51 17.02
CA PRO A 207 -5.85 -1.86 17.42
C PRO A 207 -7.35 -2.06 17.47
N LYS A 208 -8.09 -1.09 18.00
CA LYS A 208 -9.55 -1.14 18.05
C LYS A 208 -10.17 -1.09 16.66
N GLU A 209 -9.66 -0.21 15.78
CA GLU A 209 -10.13 -0.12 14.40
C GLU A 209 -9.94 -1.46 13.66
N TYR A 210 -8.77 -2.09 13.81
CA TYR A 210 -8.50 -3.38 13.17
C TYR A 210 -9.35 -4.52 13.75
N GLU A 211 -9.61 -4.52 15.06
CA GLU A 211 -10.54 -5.47 15.67
C GLU A 211 -11.95 -5.34 15.09
N GLU A 212 -12.45 -4.11 14.96
CA GLU A 212 -13.76 -3.84 14.36
C GLU A 212 -13.79 -4.23 12.87
N MET A 213 -12.74 -3.93 12.11
CA MET A 213 -12.63 -4.36 10.71
C MET A 213 -12.60 -5.88 10.58
N ASN A 214 -11.87 -6.54 11.48
CA ASN A 214 -11.77 -8.01 11.49
C ASN A 214 -13.12 -8.68 11.78
N GLN A 215 -14.00 -8.03 12.55
CA GLN A 215 -15.35 -8.51 12.81
C GLN A 215 -16.30 -8.37 11.59
N LEU A 216 -15.99 -7.45 10.67
CA LEU A 216 -16.79 -7.22 9.47
C LEU A 216 -16.48 -8.22 8.35
N VAL A 217 -15.24 -8.70 8.28
CA VAL A 217 -14.80 -9.60 7.21
C VAL A 217 -15.01 -11.06 7.59
N SER A 218 -15.33 -11.90 6.61
CA SER A 218 -15.62 -13.32 6.86
C SER A 218 -14.40 -14.18 7.20
N ASN A 219 -13.20 -13.75 6.79
CA ASN A 219 -11.96 -14.51 6.95
C ASN A 219 -10.79 -13.56 7.22
N GLY A 220 -10.79 -12.97 8.41
CA GLY A 220 -9.79 -11.99 8.84
C GLY A 220 -8.85 -12.56 9.90
N ALA A 221 -7.61 -12.08 9.89
CA ALA A 221 -6.60 -12.29 10.91
C ALA A 221 -5.98 -10.96 11.32
N LEU A 222 -5.49 -10.87 12.56
CA LEU A 222 -4.84 -9.69 13.11
C LEU A 222 -3.46 -10.05 13.66
N HIS A 223 -2.49 -9.18 13.39
CA HIS A 223 -1.22 -9.24 14.09
C HIS A 223 -0.71 -7.84 14.41
N PHE A 224 -0.36 -7.58 15.67
CA PHE A 224 0.28 -6.35 16.12
C PHE A 224 1.65 -6.65 16.72
N PHE A 225 2.67 -5.99 16.16
CA PHE A 225 3.98 -5.94 16.80
C PHE A 225 3.94 -5.02 18.00
N LYS A 226 4.64 -5.38 19.08
CA LYS A 226 4.71 -4.56 20.29
C LYS A 226 5.52 -3.30 20.08
N THR A 227 6.53 -3.37 19.21
CA THR A 227 7.50 -2.30 18.93
C THR A 227 7.66 -2.12 17.42
N GLY A 228 8.28 -1.04 17.02
CA GLY A 228 8.56 -0.69 15.63
C GLY A 228 7.67 0.44 15.11
N GLY A 229 8.26 1.27 14.26
CA GLY A 229 7.58 2.42 13.63
C GLY A 229 6.86 2.05 12.35
N HIS A 230 6.52 3.09 11.58
CA HIS A 230 5.82 2.99 10.30
C HIS A 230 6.77 2.70 9.13
N PRO A 231 6.41 1.79 8.24
CA PRO A 231 5.37 0.76 8.37
C PRO A 231 5.87 -0.47 9.14
N ALA A 232 4.95 -1.26 9.70
CA ALA A 232 5.29 -2.42 10.52
C ALA A 232 6.08 -3.48 9.75
N ILE A 233 5.76 -3.71 8.47
CA ILE A 233 6.47 -4.63 7.58
C ILE A 233 7.97 -4.30 7.44
N ALA A 234 8.36 -3.04 7.54
CA ALA A 234 9.75 -2.61 7.42
C ALA A 234 10.45 -2.55 8.78
N SER A 235 9.76 -2.08 9.83
CA SER A 235 10.33 -1.95 11.17
C SER A 235 10.46 -3.29 11.91
N ASN A 236 9.76 -4.34 11.44
CA ASN A 236 9.81 -5.71 11.95
C ASN A 236 10.04 -6.71 10.81
N ALA A 237 11.02 -6.44 9.95
CA ALA A 237 11.16 -7.06 8.62
C ALA A 237 11.15 -8.59 8.63
N GLU A 238 12.04 -9.24 9.40
CA GLU A 238 12.16 -10.70 9.42
C GLU A 238 10.89 -11.37 9.96
N LEU A 239 10.38 -10.88 11.10
CA LEU A 239 9.21 -11.46 11.73
C LEU A 239 7.94 -11.20 10.90
N SER A 240 7.84 -10.04 10.25
CA SER A 240 6.76 -9.77 9.30
C SER A 240 6.80 -10.76 8.13
N ALA A 241 7.98 -11.03 7.58
CA ALA A 241 8.13 -11.95 6.46
C ALA A 241 7.73 -13.39 6.85
N GLU A 242 8.09 -13.85 8.06
CA GLU A 242 7.66 -15.16 8.58
C GLU A 242 6.14 -15.25 8.68
N ILE A 243 5.49 -14.29 9.35
CA ILE A 243 4.05 -14.25 9.56
C ILE A 243 3.28 -14.16 8.24
N ILE A 244 3.75 -13.30 7.32
CA ILE A 244 3.13 -13.12 6.01
C ILE A 244 3.29 -14.39 5.16
N THR A 245 4.45 -15.03 5.19
CA THR A 245 4.71 -16.28 4.46
C THR A 245 3.83 -17.40 4.99
N GLU A 246 3.70 -17.55 6.31
CA GLU A 246 2.79 -18.51 6.92
C GLU A 246 1.33 -18.24 6.52
N PHE A 247 0.89 -16.99 6.61
CA PHE A 247 -0.47 -16.60 6.22
C PHE A 247 -0.75 -16.88 4.74
N ILE A 248 0.19 -16.57 3.84
CA ILE A 248 -0.02 -16.81 2.40
C ILE A 248 -0.07 -18.31 2.08
N ASN A 249 0.72 -19.13 2.76
CA ASN A 249 0.81 -20.57 2.51
C ASN A 249 -0.25 -21.42 3.23
N SER A 250 -0.97 -20.86 4.22
CA SER A 250 -2.09 -21.55 4.89
C SER A 250 -3.32 -21.64 3.97
#